data_8226ac7ad05fcd9e12048a21f0bae1ef
#
_entry.id   8226ac7ad05fcd9e12048a21f0bae1ef
#
_cell.length_a   1.000
_cell.length_b   1.000
_cell.length_c   1.000
_cell.angle_alpha   90.00
_cell.angle_beta   90.00
_cell.angle_gamma   90.00
#
_symmetry.space_group_name_H-M   'P 1'
#
loop_
_entity.id
_entity.type
_entity.pdbx_description
1 polymer ?
#
loop_
_entity_poly.entity_id
_entity_poly.type
_entity_poly.pdbx_seq_one_letter_code
_entity_poly.pdbx_strand_id
1 'polypeptide(L)'
;MYFQDKVEETIKHSLKNNEMFALLYMDLDKFKDINDQYGHAIGDQVLIQFAEKVQTCLRKTDTIARQGGDEFTLLIPNINEENDAVVCAERILELFDEPWEVRGHFIQTSTSIGIAYYPQTGNDYIEILKHADMAMYDSKQQGKNRMSIS
;
A
#
# COMPACT_ATOMS: atom_id res chain seq x y z
N MET A 1 -18.02 -2.06 -3.66
CA MET A 1 -17.68 -2.53 -2.29
C MET A 1 -16.62 -1.61 -1.70
N TYR A 2 -16.86 -1.16 -0.51
CA TYR A 2 -15.88 -0.34 0.19
C TYR A 2 -14.78 -1.22 0.77
N PHE A 3 -13.57 -0.68 0.82
CA PHE A 3 -12.40 -1.40 1.34
C PHE A 3 -12.62 -1.92 2.78
N GLN A 4 -13.21 -1.08 3.63
CA GLN A 4 -13.55 -1.48 5.00
C GLN A 4 -14.41 -2.75 5.04
N ASP A 5 -15.43 -2.82 4.20
CA ASP A 5 -16.32 -3.99 4.14
C ASP A 5 -15.53 -5.25 3.75
N LYS A 6 -14.60 -5.10 2.83
CA LYS A 6 -13.76 -6.21 2.38
C LYS A 6 -12.84 -6.69 3.51
N VAL A 7 -12.25 -5.77 4.27
CA VAL A 7 -11.39 -6.13 5.40
C VAL A 7 -12.22 -6.82 6.48
N GLU A 8 -13.39 -6.28 6.81
CA GLU A 8 -14.26 -6.87 7.84
C GLU A 8 -14.72 -8.28 7.45
N GLU A 9 -15.05 -8.48 6.19
CA GLU A 9 -15.39 -9.81 5.66
C GLU A 9 -14.20 -10.76 5.77
N THR A 10 -13.00 -10.27 5.45
CA THR A 10 -11.76 -11.05 5.55
C THR A 10 -11.42 -11.42 6.99
N ILE A 11 -11.70 -10.52 7.95
CA ILE A 11 -11.51 -10.81 9.37
C ILE A 11 -12.41 -11.98 9.78
N LYS A 12 -13.69 -11.95 9.39
CA LYS A 12 -14.63 -13.04 9.71
C LYS A 12 -14.16 -14.37 9.12
N HIS A 13 -13.74 -14.35 7.85
CA HIS A 13 -13.25 -15.54 7.18
C HIS A 13 -11.97 -16.08 7.82
N SER A 14 -11.04 -15.19 8.16
CA SER A 14 -9.76 -15.58 8.78
C SER A 14 -9.94 -16.14 10.18
N LEU A 15 -10.86 -15.56 10.95
CA LEU A 15 -11.18 -16.05 12.28
C LEU A 15 -11.76 -17.46 12.20
N LYS A 16 -12.70 -17.69 11.28
CA LYS A 16 -13.35 -18.99 11.11
C LYS A 16 -12.37 -20.08 10.65
N ASN A 17 -11.44 -19.74 9.77
CA ASN A 17 -10.55 -20.70 9.12
C ASN A 17 -9.12 -20.70 9.69
N ASN A 18 -8.89 -19.95 10.77
CA ASN A 18 -7.58 -19.83 11.40
C ASN A 18 -6.51 -19.38 10.39
N GLU A 19 -6.82 -18.34 9.62
CA GLU A 19 -5.92 -17.78 8.64
C GLU A 19 -5.40 -16.41 9.08
N MET A 20 -4.28 -15.99 8.50
CA MET A 20 -3.74 -14.65 8.72
C MET A 20 -3.82 -13.85 7.41
N PHE A 21 -3.84 -12.53 7.54
CA PHE A 21 -3.74 -11.64 6.39
C PHE A 21 -2.87 -10.44 6.72
N ALA A 22 -2.47 -9.71 5.69
CA ALA A 22 -1.72 -8.47 5.85
C ALA A 22 -2.51 -7.30 5.26
N LEU A 23 -2.35 -6.14 5.87
CA LEU A 23 -2.85 -4.88 5.36
C LEU A 23 -1.67 -3.93 5.22
N LEU A 24 -1.48 -3.38 4.01
CA LEU A 24 -0.44 -2.41 3.75
C LEU A 24 -1.05 -1.03 3.58
N TYR A 25 -0.41 -0.03 4.15
CA TYR A 25 -0.75 1.37 3.95
C TYR A 25 0.41 2.03 3.21
N MET A 26 0.11 2.71 2.10
CA MET A 26 1.13 3.23 1.19
C MET A 26 0.84 4.68 0.84
N ASP A 27 1.90 5.46 0.68
CA ASP A 27 1.80 6.87 0.33
C ASP A 27 2.96 7.20 -0.62
N LEU A 28 2.65 7.90 -1.72
CA LEU A 28 3.69 8.36 -2.65
C LEU A 28 4.54 9.44 -1.99
N ASP A 29 5.85 9.24 -2.03
CA ASP A 29 6.78 10.18 -1.43
C ASP A 29 6.84 11.47 -2.25
N LYS A 30 6.75 12.61 -1.56
CA LYS A 30 6.87 13.94 -2.17
C LYS A 30 5.88 14.17 -3.32
N PHE A 31 4.66 13.63 -3.21
CA PHE A 31 3.64 13.80 -4.24
C PHE A 31 3.28 15.26 -4.46
N LYS A 32 3.32 16.09 -3.40
CA LYS A 32 3.09 17.52 -3.53
C LYS A 32 4.10 18.16 -4.47
N ASP A 33 5.36 17.74 -4.39
CA ASP A 33 6.42 18.27 -5.27
C ASP A 33 6.14 17.93 -6.74
N ILE A 34 5.59 16.75 -7.00
CA ILE A 34 5.19 16.34 -8.35
C ILE A 34 4.10 17.28 -8.87
N ASN A 35 3.07 17.53 -8.06
CA ASN A 35 2.01 18.47 -8.42
C ASN A 35 2.54 19.89 -8.66
N ASP A 36 3.42 20.34 -7.80
CA ASP A 36 4.01 21.68 -7.90
C ASP A 36 4.86 21.84 -9.15
N GLN A 37 5.61 20.79 -9.50
CA GLN A 37 6.53 20.84 -10.65
C GLN A 37 5.84 20.57 -11.99
N TYR A 38 4.91 19.62 -12.04
CA TYR A 38 4.31 19.13 -13.29
C TYR A 38 2.83 19.46 -13.45
N GLY A 39 2.19 19.93 -12.40
CA GLY A 39 0.75 20.22 -12.39
C GLY A 39 -0.11 19.04 -11.95
N HIS A 40 -1.34 19.35 -11.55
CA HIS A 40 -2.26 18.35 -10.99
C HIS A 40 -2.67 17.28 -12.01
N ALA A 41 -2.76 17.63 -13.31
CA ALA A 41 -3.10 16.65 -14.34
C ALA A 41 -2.05 15.54 -14.43
N ILE A 42 -0.78 15.89 -14.35
CA ILE A 42 0.32 14.91 -14.32
C ILE A 42 0.29 14.13 -12.99
N GLY A 43 0.06 14.82 -11.87
CA GLY A 43 -0.08 14.16 -10.57
C GLY A 43 -1.18 13.12 -10.58
N ASP A 44 -2.34 13.42 -11.16
CA ASP A 44 -3.45 12.47 -11.28
C ASP A 44 -3.04 11.25 -12.10
N GLN A 45 -2.28 11.44 -13.18
CA GLN A 45 -1.79 10.33 -14.00
C GLN A 45 -0.77 9.48 -13.25
N VAL A 46 0.06 10.09 -12.41
CA VAL A 46 0.99 9.34 -11.54
C VAL A 46 0.21 8.42 -10.60
N LEU A 47 -0.87 8.93 -10.00
CA LEU A 47 -1.73 8.11 -9.11
C LEU A 47 -2.36 6.94 -9.87
N ILE A 48 -2.85 7.19 -11.08
CA ILE A 48 -3.43 6.14 -11.92
C ILE A 48 -2.37 5.09 -12.25
N GLN A 49 -1.19 5.50 -12.67
CA GLN A 49 -0.09 4.58 -12.96
C GLN A 49 0.35 3.80 -11.73
N PHE A 50 0.36 4.44 -10.57
CA PHE A 50 0.71 3.74 -9.32
C PHE A 50 -0.24 2.57 -9.09
N ALA A 51 -1.54 2.80 -9.15
CA ALA A 51 -2.53 1.74 -8.96
C ALA A 51 -2.36 0.63 -9.99
N GLU A 52 -2.16 0.98 -11.27
CA GLU A 52 -1.98 0.01 -12.34
C GLU A 52 -0.72 -0.83 -12.13
N LYS A 53 0.39 -0.20 -11.77
CA LYS A 53 1.67 -0.89 -11.55
C LYS A 53 1.62 -1.80 -10.32
N VAL A 54 1.02 -1.34 -9.23
CA VAL A 54 0.85 -2.17 -8.03
C VAL A 54 0.00 -3.39 -8.35
N GLN A 55 -1.03 -3.24 -9.17
CA GLN A 55 -1.88 -4.35 -9.58
C GLN A 55 -1.08 -5.50 -10.21
N THR A 56 0.02 -5.19 -10.91
CA THR A 56 0.88 -6.23 -11.51
C THR A 56 1.61 -7.08 -10.46
N CYS A 57 1.70 -6.62 -9.22
CA CYS A 57 2.34 -7.34 -8.11
C CYS A 57 1.36 -8.20 -7.32
N LEU A 58 0.06 -8.14 -7.66
CA LEU A 58 -1.00 -8.68 -6.81
C LEU A 58 -1.55 -10.01 -7.35
N ARG A 59 -2.03 -10.81 -6.40
CA ARG A 59 -2.86 -11.99 -6.72
C ARG A 59 -4.30 -11.52 -6.98
N LYS A 60 -5.13 -12.40 -7.59
CA LYS A 60 -6.54 -12.10 -7.84
C LYS A 60 -7.33 -11.85 -6.56
N THR A 61 -6.88 -12.44 -5.45
CA THR A 61 -7.53 -12.31 -4.14
C THR A 61 -7.14 -11.05 -3.38
N ASP A 62 -6.09 -10.37 -3.86
CA ASP A 62 -5.61 -9.15 -3.22
C ASP A 62 -6.45 -7.95 -3.67
N THR A 63 -6.62 -6.97 -2.80
CA THR A 63 -7.46 -5.80 -3.08
C THR A 63 -6.69 -4.52 -2.78
N ILE A 64 -6.58 -3.65 -3.76
CA ILE A 64 -6.03 -2.31 -3.59
C ILE A 64 -7.16 -1.29 -3.58
N ALA A 65 -7.04 -0.27 -2.73
CA ALA A 65 -7.99 0.83 -2.67
C ALA A 65 -7.27 2.15 -2.40
N ARG A 66 -7.79 3.24 -2.96
CA ARG A 66 -7.31 4.58 -2.68
C ARG A 66 -8.08 5.13 -1.49
N GLN A 67 -7.38 5.57 -0.46
CA GLN A 67 -8.00 6.15 0.73
C GLN A 67 -8.30 7.63 0.56
N GLY A 68 -7.53 8.31 -0.26
CA GLY A 68 -7.69 9.72 -0.54
C GLY A 68 -6.34 10.33 -0.86
N GLY A 69 -6.31 11.44 -1.61
CA GLY A 69 -5.05 12.06 -1.98
C GLY A 69 -4.10 11.06 -2.66
N ASP A 70 -2.93 10.90 -2.09
CA ASP A 70 -1.88 9.99 -2.56
C ASP A 70 -1.72 8.75 -1.67
N GLU A 71 -2.75 8.43 -0.87
CA GLU A 71 -2.73 7.29 0.05
C GLU A 71 -3.52 6.11 -0.50
N PHE A 72 -2.91 4.93 -0.42
CA PHE A 72 -3.48 3.66 -0.88
C PHE A 72 -3.38 2.61 0.21
N THR A 73 -4.34 1.70 0.22
CA THR A 73 -4.30 0.52 1.09
C THR A 73 -4.37 -0.73 0.26
N LEU A 74 -3.77 -1.79 0.77
CA LEU A 74 -3.71 -3.09 0.10
C LEU A 74 -4.04 -4.18 1.10
N LEU A 75 -4.97 -5.04 0.74
CA LEU A 75 -5.33 -6.22 1.54
C LEU A 75 -4.79 -7.46 0.85
N ILE A 76 -4.00 -8.23 1.59
CA ILE A 76 -3.43 -9.50 1.13
C ILE A 76 -3.98 -10.60 2.04
N PRO A 77 -5.09 -11.25 1.64
CA PRO A 77 -5.70 -12.29 2.46
C PRO A 77 -4.95 -13.61 2.39
N ASN A 78 -5.18 -14.45 3.38
CA ASN A 78 -4.70 -15.83 3.41
C ASN A 78 -3.22 -15.97 3.07
N ILE A 79 -2.37 -15.33 3.86
CA ILE A 79 -0.91 -15.49 3.75
C ILE A 79 -0.45 -16.64 4.67
N ASN A 80 0.61 -17.30 4.29
CA ASN A 80 1.17 -18.42 5.07
C ASN A 80 2.11 -17.94 6.17
N GLU A 81 2.85 -16.87 5.88
CA GLU A 81 3.80 -16.29 6.83
C GLU A 81 3.92 -14.79 6.60
N GLU A 82 4.43 -14.07 7.59
CA GLU A 82 4.58 -12.62 7.51
C GLU A 82 5.44 -12.18 6.32
N ASN A 83 6.45 -12.98 5.97
CA ASN A 83 7.34 -12.66 4.87
C ASN A 83 6.63 -12.58 3.51
N ASP A 84 5.48 -13.21 3.36
CA ASP A 84 4.70 -13.11 2.12
C ASP A 84 4.33 -11.67 1.81
N ALA A 85 3.96 -10.90 2.83
CA ALA A 85 3.65 -9.48 2.67
C ALA A 85 4.91 -8.64 2.45
N VAL A 86 6.01 -9.01 3.08
CA VAL A 86 7.30 -8.32 2.90
C VAL A 86 7.76 -8.45 1.46
N VAL A 87 7.67 -9.63 0.87
CA VAL A 87 8.02 -9.86 -0.54
C VAL A 87 7.15 -9.01 -1.47
N CYS A 88 5.84 -8.92 -1.19
CA CYS A 88 4.94 -8.07 -1.96
C CYS A 88 5.36 -6.60 -1.86
N ALA A 89 5.64 -6.12 -0.66
CA ALA A 89 6.09 -4.74 -0.43
C ALA A 89 7.40 -4.44 -1.16
N GLU A 90 8.34 -5.38 -1.14
CA GLU A 90 9.62 -5.22 -1.87
C GLU A 90 9.38 -5.08 -3.37
N ARG A 91 8.48 -5.86 -3.94
CA ARG A 91 8.13 -5.76 -5.36
C ARG A 91 7.51 -4.40 -5.69
N ILE A 92 6.68 -3.88 -4.80
CA ILE A 92 6.09 -2.56 -4.97
C ILE A 92 7.19 -1.49 -4.95
N LEU A 93 8.11 -1.57 -4.01
CA LEU A 93 9.24 -0.64 -3.94
C LEU A 93 10.09 -0.66 -5.21
N GLU A 94 10.31 -1.84 -5.79
CA GLU A 94 11.08 -2.02 -7.02
C GLU A 94 10.43 -1.37 -8.25
N LEU A 95 9.12 -1.12 -8.22
CA LEU A 95 8.44 -0.42 -9.32
C LEU A 95 9.00 0.98 -9.56
N PHE A 96 9.65 1.55 -8.57
CA PHE A 96 10.19 2.92 -8.62
C PHE A 96 11.69 2.96 -8.95
N ASP A 97 12.31 1.82 -9.24
CA ASP A 97 13.74 1.76 -9.57
C ASP A 97 14.06 2.55 -10.84
N GLU A 98 13.12 2.57 -11.78
CA GLU A 98 13.23 3.35 -13.01
C GLU A 98 12.22 4.51 -12.99
N PRO A 99 12.56 5.67 -13.58
CA PRO A 99 11.61 6.77 -13.71
C PRO A 99 10.37 6.33 -14.50
N TRP A 100 9.23 6.89 -14.15
CA TRP A 100 7.98 6.63 -14.86
C TRP A 100 7.76 7.67 -15.96
N GLU A 101 7.43 7.22 -17.16
CA GLU A 101 7.04 8.12 -18.22
C GLU A 101 5.55 8.46 -18.07
N VAL A 102 5.25 9.75 -17.90
CA VAL A 102 3.90 10.27 -17.74
C VAL A 102 3.75 11.46 -18.69
N ARG A 103 2.96 11.28 -19.76
CA ARG A 103 2.71 12.32 -20.77
C ARG A 103 4.00 13.00 -21.27
N GLY A 104 5.03 12.19 -21.55
CA GLY A 104 6.30 12.67 -22.07
C GLY A 104 7.28 13.16 -21.01
N HIS A 105 6.91 13.17 -19.73
CA HIS A 105 7.80 13.51 -18.63
C HIS A 105 8.31 12.25 -17.96
N PHE A 106 9.59 12.24 -17.58
CA PHE A 106 10.15 11.15 -16.79
C PHE A 106 10.17 11.58 -15.33
N ILE A 107 9.37 10.89 -14.51
CA ILE A 107 9.17 11.26 -13.11
C ILE A 107 9.82 10.20 -12.23
N GLN A 108 10.78 10.63 -11.42
CA GLN A 108 11.41 9.78 -10.41
C GLN A 108 10.69 10.02 -9.09
N THR A 109 10.16 8.94 -8.51
CA THR A 109 9.49 9.01 -7.22
C THR A 109 9.70 7.72 -6.45
N SER A 110 9.03 7.57 -5.32
CA SER A 110 9.08 6.38 -4.49
C SER A 110 7.83 6.31 -3.64
N THR A 111 7.72 5.27 -2.83
CA THR A 111 6.60 5.12 -1.90
C THR A 111 7.12 4.68 -0.53
N SER A 112 6.40 5.06 0.51
CA SER A 112 6.62 4.59 1.87
C SER A 112 5.47 3.67 2.23
N ILE A 113 5.80 2.53 2.86
CA ILE A 113 4.84 1.44 3.12
C ILE A 113 4.87 1.08 4.59
N GLY A 114 3.69 0.86 5.17
CA GLY A 114 3.55 0.26 6.49
C GLY A 114 2.76 -1.03 6.37
N ILE A 115 3.16 -2.05 7.11
CA ILE A 115 2.53 -3.38 7.10
C ILE A 115 2.01 -3.72 8.48
N ALA A 116 0.76 -4.14 8.55
CA ALA A 116 0.14 -4.67 9.75
C ALA A 116 -0.48 -6.04 9.44
N TYR A 117 -0.61 -6.87 10.44
CA TYR A 117 -1.06 -8.25 10.28
C TYR A 117 -2.25 -8.57 11.16
N TYR A 118 -3.15 -9.41 10.64
CA TYR A 118 -4.20 -10.04 11.42
C TYR A 118 -3.80 -11.49 11.69
N PRO A 119 -3.89 -12.00 12.92
CA PRO A 119 -4.34 -11.32 14.14
C PRO A 119 -3.21 -10.66 14.94
N GLN A 120 -1.96 -10.74 14.51
CA GLN A 120 -0.80 -10.36 15.32
C GLN A 120 -0.80 -8.89 15.75
N THR A 121 -1.21 -7.99 14.81
CA THR A 121 -1.15 -6.55 15.06
C THR A 121 -2.47 -6.00 15.58
N GLY A 122 -3.58 -6.65 15.26
CA GLY A 122 -4.90 -6.19 15.67
C GLY A 122 -6.01 -7.15 15.30
N ASN A 123 -7.18 -6.95 15.88
CA ASN A 123 -8.33 -7.84 15.73
C ASN A 123 -9.51 -7.23 14.98
N ASP A 124 -9.51 -5.91 14.75
CA ASP A 124 -10.55 -5.24 13.99
C ASP A 124 -9.96 -4.29 12.95
N TYR A 125 -10.80 -3.81 12.06
CA TYR A 125 -10.39 -2.96 10.94
C TYR A 125 -9.69 -1.68 11.41
N ILE A 126 -10.27 -1.00 12.39
CA ILE A 126 -9.74 0.29 12.86
C ILE A 126 -8.34 0.12 13.45
N GLU A 127 -8.16 -0.92 14.26
CA GLU A 127 -6.87 -1.21 14.91
C GLU A 127 -5.81 -1.58 13.88
N ILE A 128 -6.13 -2.47 12.95
CA ILE A 128 -5.18 -2.92 11.92
C ILE A 128 -4.79 -1.76 11.00
N LEU A 129 -5.78 -0.98 10.55
CA LEU A 129 -5.53 0.17 9.69
C LEU A 129 -4.65 1.20 10.37
N LYS A 130 -4.93 1.49 11.64
CA LYS A 130 -4.15 2.44 12.44
C LYS A 130 -2.69 2.01 12.54
N HIS A 131 -2.45 0.73 12.82
CA HIS A 131 -1.08 0.23 12.94
C HIS A 131 -0.34 0.24 11.62
N ALA A 132 -1.01 -0.06 10.52
CA ALA A 132 -0.41 0.02 9.19
C ALA A 132 -0.04 1.48 8.85
N ASP A 133 -0.93 2.43 9.16
CA ASP A 133 -0.68 3.86 8.96
C ASP A 133 0.50 4.35 9.80
N MET A 134 0.56 3.96 11.07
CA MET A 134 1.68 4.30 11.95
C MET A 134 3.00 3.76 11.42
N ALA A 135 3.01 2.53 10.93
CA ALA A 135 4.21 1.93 10.35
C ALA A 135 4.63 2.67 9.06
N MET A 136 3.67 3.08 8.25
CA MET A 136 3.97 3.90 7.06
C MET A 136 4.61 5.22 7.47
N TYR A 137 4.09 5.86 8.49
CA TYR A 137 4.67 7.10 9.02
C TYR A 137 6.10 6.87 9.50
N ASP A 138 6.38 5.74 10.16
CA ASP A 138 7.73 5.37 10.56
C ASP A 138 8.65 5.28 9.35
N SER A 139 8.19 4.70 8.24
CA SER A 139 8.95 4.65 7.00
C SER A 139 9.28 6.05 6.49
N LYS A 140 8.32 6.97 6.56
CA LYS A 140 8.54 8.38 6.20
C LYS A 140 9.59 9.05 7.06
N GLN A 141 9.56 8.80 8.37
CA GLN A 141 10.51 9.38 9.32
C GLN A 141 11.91 8.82 9.15
N GLN A 142 12.05 7.58 8.73
CA GLN A 142 13.34 6.92 8.55
C GLN A 142 14.02 7.26 7.22
N GLY A 143 13.39 8.05 6.37
CA GLY A 143 13.98 8.51 5.12
C GLY A 143 13.20 8.19 3.86
N LYS A 144 11.96 7.71 3.97
CA LYS A 144 11.10 7.38 2.83
C LYS A 144 11.64 6.20 2.01
N ASN A 145 10.94 5.84 0.95
CA ASN A 145 11.35 4.79 0.01
C ASN A 145 11.70 3.49 0.72
N ARG A 146 10.79 3.03 1.57
CA ARG A 146 10.99 1.82 2.38
C ARG A 146 9.69 1.33 2.97
N MET A 147 9.74 0.14 3.56
CA MET A 147 8.64 -0.40 4.35
C MET A 147 9.02 -0.48 5.81
N SER A 148 8.02 -0.47 6.66
CA SER A 148 8.15 -0.74 8.09
C SER A 148 7.02 -1.67 8.50
N ILE A 149 7.30 -2.55 9.46
CA ILE A 149 6.33 -3.50 10.00
C ILE A 149 5.88 -3.00 11.36
N SER A 150 4.57 -3.00 11.55
CA SER A 150 3.98 -2.63 12.84
C SER A 150 4.26 -3.67 13.92
#